data_e6b42a508dfd97bb7a731f09fedfb14b
#
_entry.id   e6b42a508dfd97bb7a731f09fedfb14b
#
_cell.length_a   1.000
_cell.length_b   1.000
_cell.length_c   1.000
_cell.angle_alpha   90.00
_cell.angle_beta   90.00
_cell.angle_gamma   90.00
#
_symmetry.space_group_name_H-M   'P 1'
#
loop_
_entity.id
_entity.type
_entity.pdbx_description
1 polymer ?
#
loop_
_entity_poly.entity_id
_entity_poly.type
_entity_poly.pdbx_seq_one_letter_code
_entity_poly.pdbx_strand_id
1 'polypeptide(L)'
;MKRFHLALQLVILVILIASCRAAVNIEKDPFYESFYEKTRLIMTKEEIEIYKRLPSRESWEDFIQEFWRIRDPDTSTEENENKVEFENRIEYANRWFGWRNPDKGRLKSEEQEQYRGWDTERGRIYIILGPPDSLIYDGSALMNDGRKISSPEGRREETWAYWRYRMYVTFRRGRMGRWYISEPEPDLFYFLEAAKFNLIEPGSREEAKRRLTFEAEYKDGNILISIPVTRINLEGKEDQLVGELHIEVNVYNNHIKVGRFVRAKSFEWTEEQVLEKKKFQIELPYHPEQKGRYLLDIIVEDKLAIAFPKYRNYVRFVK
;
A
#
# COMPACT_ATOMS: atom_id res chain seq x y z
N MET A 1 -43.78 -22.96 -38.93
CA MET A 1 -43.60 -22.38 -37.59
C MET A 1 -42.44 -23.00 -36.79
N LYS A 2 -42.31 -24.32 -36.65
CA LYS A 2 -41.21 -24.93 -35.85
C LYS A 2 -39.78 -24.59 -36.33
N ARG A 3 -39.55 -24.45 -37.65
CA ARG A 3 -38.23 -24.09 -38.20
C ARG A 3 -37.84 -22.66 -37.94
N PHE A 4 -38.80 -21.73 -37.81
CA PHE A 4 -38.56 -20.31 -37.48
C PHE A 4 -38.20 -20.13 -36.01
N HIS A 5 -38.82 -20.87 -35.10
CA HIS A 5 -38.46 -20.85 -33.68
C HIS A 5 -37.06 -21.43 -33.42
N LEU A 6 -36.67 -22.47 -34.15
CA LEU A 6 -35.34 -23.06 -34.01
C LEU A 6 -34.23 -22.10 -34.49
N ALA A 7 -34.47 -21.37 -35.59
CA ALA A 7 -33.53 -20.37 -36.11
C ALA A 7 -33.43 -19.19 -35.18
N LEU A 8 -34.52 -18.71 -34.57
CA LEU A 8 -34.53 -17.65 -33.62
C LEU A 8 -33.81 -18.03 -32.31
N GLN A 9 -33.98 -19.24 -31.81
CA GLN A 9 -33.26 -19.74 -30.64
C GLN A 9 -31.77 -19.88 -30.88
N LEU A 10 -31.35 -20.28 -32.09
CA LEU A 10 -29.93 -20.35 -32.48
C LEU A 10 -29.30 -18.98 -32.57
N VAL A 11 -30.01 -17.96 -33.09
CA VAL A 11 -29.54 -16.60 -33.14
C VAL A 11 -29.38 -15.98 -31.73
N ILE A 12 -30.35 -16.24 -30.85
CA ILE A 12 -30.26 -15.78 -29.44
C ILE A 12 -29.09 -16.47 -28.71
N LEU A 13 -28.88 -17.75 -28.96
CA LEU A 13 -27.75 -18.50 -28.39
C LEU A 13 -26.39 -17.97 -28.87
N VAL A 14 -26.30 -17.62 -30.17
CA VAL A 14 -25.09 -17.04 -30.77
C VAL A 14 -24.82 -15.65 -30.22
N ILE A 15 -25.86 -14.83 -29.99
CA ILE A 15 -25.73 -13.50 -29.38
C ILE A 15 -25.27 -13.60 -27.90
N LEU A 16 -25.82 -14.58 -27.15
CA LEU A 16 -25.38 -14.85 -25.77
C LEU A 16 -23.94 -15.37 -25.70
N ILE A 17 -23.50 -16.18 -26.65
CA ILE A 17 -22.11 -16.67 -26.71
C ILE A 17 -21.16 -15.54 -27.17
N ALA A 18 -21.59 -14.63 -28.06
CA ALA A 18 -20.82 -13.48 -28.48
C ALA A 18 -20.67 -12.44 -27.35
N SER A 19 -21.69 -12.25 -26.50
CA SER A 19 -21.61 -11.38 -25.33
C SER A 19 -20.61 -11.88 -24.27
N CYS A 20 -20.42 -13.21 -24.15
CA CYS A 20 -19.40 -13.78 -23.28
C CYS A 20 -17.97 -13.68 -23.82
N ARG A 21 -17.78 -13.37 -25.12
CA ARG A 21 -16.45 -13.28 -25.74
C ARG A 21 -15.83 -11.89 -25.76
N ALA A 22 -16.54 -10.87 -25.32
CA ALA A 22 -16.00 -9.52 -25.12
C ALA A 22 -15.45 -9.30 -23.69
N ALA A 23 -15.00 -10.33 -23.01
CA ALA A 23 -14.01 -10.14 -21.96
C ALA A 23 -12.72 -9.67 -22.66
N VAL A 24 -12.63 -8.36 -22.86
CA VAL A 24 -11.41 -7.69 -23.27
C VAL A 24 -10.30 -8.27 -22.39
N ASN A 25 -9.25 -8.76 -23.00
CA ASN A 25 -8.09 -9.31 -22.29
C ASN A 25 -7.33 -8.10 -21.70
N ILE A 26 -7.93 -7.50 -20.67
CA ILE A 26 -7.50 -6.27 -19.99
C ILE A 26 -6.12 -6.48 -19.37
N GLU A 27 -5.77 -7.73 -19.05
CA GLU A 27 -4.47 -8.17 -18.54
C GLU A 27 -3.28 -7.83 -19.46
N LYS A 28 -3.55 -7.42 -20.71
CA LYS A 28 -2.54 -7.04 -21.73
C LYS A 28 -2.52 -5.56 -22.08
N ASP A 29 -3.34 -4.73 -21.42
CA ASP A 29 -3.24 -3.27 -21.64
C ASP A 29 -1.97 -2.76 -20.93
N PRO A 30 -0.97 -2.24 -21.66
CA PRO A 30 0.32 -1.83 -21.09
C PRO A 30 0.18 -0.77 -19.98
N PHE A 31 -0.86 0.04 -20.01
CA PHE A 31 -1.09 1.07 -19.00
C PHE A 31 -1.41 0.43 -17.64
N TYR A 32 -2.38 -0.50 -17.61
CA TYR A 32 -2.79 -1.15 -16.35
C TYR A 32 -1.74 -2.13 -15.83
N GLU A 33 -1.03 -2.80 -16.73
CA GLU A 33 0.09 -3.65 -16.36
C GLU A 33 1.21 -2.83 -15.71
N SER A 34 1.60 -1.71 -16.32
CA SER A 34 2.61 -0.80 -15.79
C SER A 34 2.20 -0.20 -14.44
N PHE A 35 0.92 0.18 -14.27
CA PHE A 35 0.41 0.65 -12.98
C PHE A 35 0.56 -0.44 -11.92
N TYR A 36 0.04 -1.65 -12.18
CA TYR A 36 0.11 -2.76 -11.24
C TYR A 36 1.54 -3.13 -10.87
N GLU A 37 2.43 -3.27 -11.86
CA GLU A 37 3.81 -3.67 -11.62
C GLU A 37 4.51 -2.78 -10.59
N LYS A 38 4.31 -1.48 -10.65
CA LYS A 38 4.94 -0.51 -9.74
C LYS A 38 4.19 -0.41 -8.41
N THR A 39 2.87 -0.20 -8.48
CA THR A 39 2.05 0.07 -7.28
C THR A 39 1.84 -1.15 -6.39
N ARG A 40 2.04 -2.38 -6.89
CA ARG A 40 2.03 -3.60 -6.06
C ARG A 40 3.00 -3.53 -4.86
N LEU A 41 4.03 -2.67 -4.93
CA LEU A 41 4.96 -2.45 -3.83
C LEU A 41 4.28 -1.80 -2.61
N ILE A 42 3.26 -0.99 -2.85
CA ILE A 42 2.50 -0.26 -1.84
C ILE A 42 1.04 -0.71 -1.74
N MET A 43 0.62 -1.69 -2.54
CA MET A 43 -0.69 -2.34 -2.42
C MET A 43 -0.75 -3.31 -1.25
N THR A 44 -1.92 -3.41 -0.63
CA THR A 44 -2.25 -4.50 0.28
C THR A 44 -2.57 -5.78 -0.51
N LYS A 45 -2.62 -6.92 0.18
CA LYS A 45 -3.01 -8.19 -0.45
C LYS A 45 -4.43 -8.13 -1.03
N GLU A 46 -5.32 -7.48 -0.31
CA GLU A 46 -6.72 -7.30 -0.70
C GLU A 46 -6.85 -6.40 -1.93
N GLU A 47 -6.09 -5.31 -2.00
CA GLU A 47 -6.06 -4.45 -3.19
C GLU A 47 -5.56 -5.22 -4.42
N ILE A 48 -4.55 -6.06 -4.25
CA ILE A 48 -4.05 -6.93 -5.32
C ILE A 48 -5.12 -7.92 -5.77
N GLU A 49 -5.86 -8.54 -4.83
CA GLU A 49 -6.96 -9.45 -5.16
C GLU A 49 -8.09 -8.75 -5.90
N ILE A 50 -8.49 -7.55 -5.45
CA ILE A 50 -9.50 -6.73 -6.11
C ILE A 50 -9.04 -6.38 -7.51
N TYR A 51 -7.86 -5.77 -7.64
CA TYR A 51 -7.30 -5.31 -8.91
C TYR A 51 -7.27 -6.40 -10.00
N LYS A 52 -6.82 -7.59 -9.64
CA LYS A 52 -6.75 -8.74 -10.56
C LYS A 52 -8.10 -9.27 -11.02
N ARG A 53 -9.18 -8.91 -10.35
CA ARG A 53 -10.53 -9.43 -10.61
C ARG A 53 -11.50 -8.39 -11.13
N LEU A 54 -11.04 -7.17 -11.38
CA LEU A 54 -11.86 -6.11 -11.94
C LEU A 54 -12.33 -6.49 -13.36
N PRO A 55 -13.64 -6.32 -13.67
CA PRO A 55 -14.22 -6.88 -14.89
C PRO A 55 -14.08 -5.96 -16.11
N SER A 56 -13.77 -4.69 -15.95
CA SER A 56 -13.81 -3.70 -17.01
C SER A 56 -12.73 -2.61 -16.85
N ARG A 57 -12.48 -1.90 -17.94
CA ARG A 57 -11.58 -0.75 -17.96
C ARG A 57 -12.05 0.36 -17.00
N GLU A 58 -13.33 0.66 -16.99
CA GLU A 58 -13.94 1.63 -16.10
C GLU A 58 -13.69 1.27 -14.62
N SER A 59 -13.90 0.00 -14.24
CA SER A 59 -13.60 -0.47 -12.88
C SER A 59 -12.14 -0.30 -12.49
N TRP A 60 -11.22 -0.37 -13.44
CA TRP A 60 -9.80 -0.19 -13.19
C TRP A 60 -9.45 1.29 -13.04
N GLU A 61 -10.05 2.15 -13.84
CA GLU A 61 -9.91 3.61 -13.71
C GLU A 61 -10.44 4.08 -12.36
N ASP A 62 -11.62 3.59 -11.95
CA ASP A 62 -12.18 3.86 -10.63
C ASP A 62 -11.27 3.36 -9.50
N PHE A 63 -10.72 2.15 -9.65
CA PHE A 63 -9.78 1.62 -8.67
C PHE A 63 -8.53 2.48 -8.55
N ILE A 64 -7.93 2.91 -9.67
CA ILE A 64 -6.73 3.74 -9.68
C ILE A 64 -6.99 5.09 -9.01
N GLN A 65 -8.12 5.72 -9.30
CA GLN A 65 -8.52 6.97 -8.65
C GLN A 65 -8.67 6.78 -7.14
N GLU A 66 -9.40 5.75 -6.73
CA GLU A 66 -9.62 5.43 -5.33
C GLU A 66 -8.33 5.05 -4.59
N PHE A 67 -7.44 4.30 -5.25
CA PHE A 67 -6.15 3.90 -4.71
C PHE A 67 -5.30 5.09 -4.30
N TRP A 68 -5.23 6.12 -5.14
CA TRP A 68 -4.51 7.35 -4.84
C TRP A 68 -5.25 8.25 -3.87
N ARG A 69 -6.59 8.37 -3.99
CA ARG A 69 -7.40 9.15 -3.05
C ARG A 69 -7.20 8.72 -1.59
N ILE A 70 -7.18 7.41 -1.34
CA ILE A 70 -6.97 6.86 0.01
C ILE A 70 -5.58 7.24 0.54
N ARG A 71 -4.61 7.37 -0.35
CA ARG A 71 -3.21 7.67 -0.02
C ARG A 71 -2.88 9.16 -0.06
N ASP A 72 -3.87 9.99 -0.31
CA ASP A 72 -3.73 11.43 -0.30
C ASP A 72 -3.55 11.93 1.15
N PRO A 73 -2.43 12.58 1.49
CA PRO A 73 -2.22 13.09 2.83
C PRO A 73 -2.98 14.39 3.09
N ASP A 74 -3.19 15.21 2.05
CA ASP A 74 -3.89 16.49 2.13
C ASP A 74 -4.88 16.67 0.99
N THR A 75 -6.13 16.27 1.21
CA THR A 75 -7.21 16.40 0.22
C THR A 75 -7.64 17.85 -0.06
N SER A 76 -7.04 18.85 0.58
CA SER A 76 -7.29 20.27 0.31
C SER A 76 -6.43 20.81 -0.84
N THR A 77 -5.38 20.10 -1.23
CA THR A 77 -4.55 20.40 -2.39
C THR A 77 -5.07 19.69 -3.65
N GLU A 78 -4.70 20.21 -4.84
CA GLU A 78 -5.06 19.57 -6.11
C GLU A 78 -4.15 18.37 -6.43
N GLU A 79 -2.95 18.37 -5.88
CA GLU A 79 -1.93 17.38 -6.13
C GLU A 79 -1.89 16.37 -4.98
N ASN A 80 -1.81 15.10 -5.31
CA ASN A 80 -1.61 14.06 -4.33
C ASN A 80 -0.10 13.88 -4.10
N GLU A 81 0.40 14.40 -2.99
CA GLU A 81 1.82 14.45 -2.68
C GLU A 81 2.43 13.05 -2.52
N ASN A 82 1.66 12.09 -2.01
CA ASN A 82 2.12 10.70 -1.92
C ASN A 82 2.29 10.06 -3.31
N LYS A 83 1.45 10.41 -4.27
CA LYS A 83 1.58 9.93 -5.65
C LYS A 83 2.84 10.49 -6.29
N VAL A 84 3.06 11.80 -6.16
CA VAL A 84 4.24 12.49 -6.68
C VAL A 84 5.51 11.93 -6.07
N GLU A 85 5.55 11.79 -4.75
CA GLU A 85 6.69 11.21 -4.05
C GLU A 85 6.96 9.76 -4.50
N PHE A 86 5.92 8.95 -4.67
CA PHE A 86 6.05 7.59 -5.19
C PHE A 86 6.69 7.57 -6.59
N GLU A 87 6.22 8.42 -7.50
CA GLU A 87 6.75 8.53 -8.85
C GLU A 87 8.22 8.99 -8.85
N ASN A 88 8.58 9.97 -8.02
CA ASN A 88 9.95 10.44 -7.83
C ASN A 88 10.86 9.32 -7.31
N ARG A 89 10.38 8.51 -6.36
CA ARG A 89 11.14 7.37 -5.83
C ARG A 89 11.33 6.26 -6.86
N ILE A 90 10.33 6.00 -7.70
CA ILE A 90 10.45 5.07 -8.84
C ILE A 90 11.53 5.54 -9.80
N GLU A 91 11.50 6.83 -10.19
CA GLU A 91 12.50 7.41 -11.09
C GLU A 91 13.92 7.32 -10.50
N TYR A 92 14.07 7.71 -9.23
CA TYR A 92 15.34 7.59 -8.53
C TYR A 92 15.85 6.15 -8.49
N ALA A 93 14.98 5.20 -8.13
CA ALA A 93 15.35 3.78 -8.09
C ALA A 93 15.81 3.26 -9.44
N ASN A 94 15.10 3.62 -10.53
CA ASN A 94 15.49 3.25 -11.88
C ASN A 94 16.87 3.81 -12.26
N ARG A 95 17.12 5.05 -11.90
CA ARG A 95 18.38 5.72 -12.21
C ARG A 95 19.57 5.12 -11.45
N TRP A 96 19.40 4.76 -10.18
CA TRP A 96 20.51 4.43 -9.30
C TRP A 96 20.63 2.96 -8.91
N PHE A 97 19.55 2.19 -8.96
CA PHE A 97 19.54 0.80 -8.51
C PHE A 97 19.31 -0.19 -9.65
N GLY A 98 19.07 0.31 -10.85
CA GLY A 98 18.96 -0.54 -12.03
C GLY A 98 20.24 -1.33 -12.29
N TRP A 99 20.08 -2.56 -12.76
CA TRP A 99 21.21 -3.39 -13.13
C TRP A 99 21.80 -2.88 -14.45
N ARG A 100 23.01 -2.34 -14.40
CA ARG A 100 23.80 -2.02 -15.59
C ARG A 100 24.58 -3.27 -15.96
N ASN A 101 24.31 -3.81 -17.14
CA ASN A 101 25.21 -4.82 -17.72
C ASN A 101 26.48 -4.08 -18.19
N PRO A 102 27.64 -4.30 -17.54
CA PRO A 102 28.87 -3.60 -17.89
C PRO A 102 29.37 -3.91 -19.31
N ASP A 103 28.91 -5.03 -19.89
CA ASP A 103 29.35 -5.52 -21.21
C ASP A 103 28.54 -4.92 -22.40
N LYS A 104 27.43 -4.26 -22.11
CA LYS A 104 26.65 -3.55 -23.11
C LYS A 104 26.91 -2.06 -22.98
N GLY A 105 27.66 -1.50 -23.91
CA GLY A 105 27.91 -0.07 -24.02
C GLY A 105 26.61 0.76 -23.93
N ARG A 106 26.73 2.10 -24.03
CA ARG A 106 25.59 3.04 -23.91
C ARG A 106 24.33 2.51 -24.58
N LEU A 107 23.38 2.09 -23.75
CA LEU A 107 22.08 1.58 -24.21
C LEU A 107 21.29 2.70 -24.86
N LYS A 108 20.59 2.38 -25.96
CA LYS A 108 19.63 3.29 -26.58
C LYS A 108 18.49 3.57 -25.59
N SER A 109 17.84 4.73 -25.72
CA SER A 109 16.77 5.21 -24.83
C SER A 109 15.63 4.19 -24.60
N GLU A 110 15.33 3.38 -25.61
CA GLU A 110 14.31 2.32 -25.56
C GLU A 110 14.71 1.11 -24.67
N GLU A 111 16.02 0.91 -24.44
CA GLU A 111 16.52 -0.13 -23.55
C GLU A 111 16.60 0.33 -22.08
N GLN A 112 16.44 1.63 -21.80
CA GLN A 112 16.44 2.15 -20.42
C GLN A 112 15.20 1.70 -19.64
N GLU A 113 14.09 1.40 -20.29
CA GLU A 113 12.91 0.79 -19.64
C GLU A 113 13.17 -0.63 -19.10
N GLN A 114 14.18 -1.32 -19.57
CA GLN A 114 14.58 -2.63 -19.06
C GLN A 114 15.32 -2.57 -17.71
N TYR A 115 15.76 -1.38 -17.28
CA TYR A 115 16.42 -1.21 -15.99
C TYR A 115 15.42 -0.90 -14.90
N ARG A 116 14.67 -1.91 -14.52
CA ARG A 116 13.69 -1.85 -13.43
C ARG A 116 14.40 -1.76 -12.07
N GLY A 117 15.06 -0.63 -11.82
CA GLY A 117 15.70 -0.37 -10.52
C GLY A 117 14.71 -0.45 -9.38
N TRP A 118 13.45 -0.06 -9.65
CA TRP A 118 12.35 -0.17 -8.72
C TRP A 118 12.02 -1.62 -8.30
N ASP A 119 12.35 -2.61 -9.13
CA ASP A 119 12.10 -4.04 -8.83
C ASP A 119 13.29 -4.74 -8.13
N THR A 120 14.39 -4.02 -7.89
CA THR A 120 15.50 -4.50 -7.08
C THR A 120 15.17 -4.42 -5.58
N GLU A 121 15.87 -5.19 -4.74
CA GLU A 121 15.67 -5.11 -3.29
C GLU A 121 15.95 -3.71 -2.74
N ARG A 122 17.02 -3.03 -3.22
CA ARG A 122 17.28 -1.63 -2.86
C ARG A 122 16.17 -0.70 -3.31
N GLY A 123 15.68 -0.86 -4.55
CA GLY A 123 14.59 -0.07 -5.08
C GLY A 123 13.31 -0.23 -4.25
N ARG A 124 12.95 -1.45 -3.90
CA ARG A 124 11.75 -1.72 -3.08
C ARG A 124 11.84 -1.05 -1.71
N ILE A 125 12.98 -1.17 -1.03
CA ILE A 125 13.18 -0.52 0.27
C ILE A 125 13.10 1.01 0.12
N TYR A 126 13.80 1.57 -0.88
CA TYR A 126 13.82 3.00 -1.12
C TYR A 126 12.44 3.56 -1.45
N ILE A 127 11.65 2.86 -2.27
CA ILE A 127 10.31 3.32 -2.64
C ILE A 127 9.40 3.37 -1.42
N ILE A 128 9.46 2.37 -0.55
CA ILE A 128 8.56 2.27 0.60
C ILE A 128 9.03 3.17 1.75
N LEU A 129 10.31 3.09 2.13
CA LEU A 129 10.83 3.82 3.30
C LEU A 129 11.40 5.20 2.96
N GLY A 130 11.60 5.51 1.68
CA GLY A 130 12.26 6.72 1.25
C GLY A 130 13.79 6.66 1.31
N PRO A 131 14.46 7.81 1.14
CA PRO A 131 15.91 7.90 1.26
C PRO A 131 16.35 7.55 2.68
N PRO A 132 17.46 6.78 2.84
CA PRO A 132 18.04 6.56 4.15
C PRO A 132 18.63 7.86 4.71
N ASP A 133 18.61 8.00 6.04
CA ASP A 133 19.22 9.14 6.73
C ASP A 133 20.74 9.12 6.60
N SER A 134 21.35 7.94 6.47
CA SER A 134 22.79 7.77 6.25
C SER A 134 23.12 6.50 5.48
N LEU A 135 24.18 6.57 4.69
CA LEU A 135 24.76 5.44 3.94
C LEU A 135 26.10 5.08 4.57
N ILE A 136 26.20 3.85 5.05
CA ILE A 136 27.43 3.30 5.64
C ILE A 136 27.96 2.27 4.64
N TYR A 137 29.19 2.44 4.24
CA TYR A 137 29.86 1.51 3.33
C TYR A 137 30.87 0.68 4.08
N ASP A 138 31.04 -0.58 3.69
CA ASP A 138 32.15 -1.38 4.18
C ASP A 138 33.47 -0.71 3.78
N GLY A 139 34.07 -0.01 4.74
CA GLY A 139 35.34 0.67 4.55
C GLY A 139 36.54 -0.24 4.64
N SER A 140 36.32 -1.52 4.92
CA SER A 140 37.40 -2.52 5.13
C SER A 140 37.85 -3.23 3.85
N ALA A 141 37.21 -3.00 2.72
CA ALA A 141 37.66 -3.54 1.46
C ALA A 141 38.96 -2.84 1.01
N LEU A 142 40.08 -3.29 1.56
CA LEU A 142 41.39 -2.93 1.05
C LEU A 142 41.71 -3.84 -0.15
N MET A 143 42.26 -3.25 -1.22
CA MET A 143 42.89 -4.05 -2.25
C MET A 143 44.11 -4.80 -1.64
N ASN A 144 44.56 -5.90 -2.27
CA ASN A 144 45.74 -6.65 -1.82
C ASN A 144 47.00 -5.77 -1.72
N ASP A 145 46.99 -4.56 -2.28
CA ASP A 145 48.09 -3.59 -2.23
C ASP A 145 47.86 -2.49 -1.15
N GLY A 146 46.88 -2.67 -0.25
CA GLY A 146 46.61 -1.75 0.86
C GLY A 146 45.83 -0.48 0.48
N ARG A 147 45.44 -0.32 -0.78
CA ARG A 147 44.60 0.84 -1.20
C ARG A 147 43.14 0.61 -0.84
N LYS A 148 42.49 1.63 -0.32
CA LYS A 148 41.03 1.60 -0.07
C LYS A 148 40.28 1.52 -1.40
N ILE A 149 39.34 0.58 -1.50
CA ILE A 149 38.39 0.54 -2.62
C ILE A 149 37.45 1.70 -2.47
N SER A 150 37.73 2.79 -3.17
CA SER A 150 36.87 4.00 -3.16
C SER A 150 35.86 4.03 -4.30
N SER A 151 35.96 3.11 -5.26
CA SER A 151 35.03 3.08 -6.39
C SER A 151 33.71 2.38 -6.03
N PRO A 152 32.56 2.86 -6.53
CA PRO A 152 31.27 2.19 -6.34
C PRO A 152 31.26 0.73 -6.80
N GLU A 153 32.04 0.40 -7.83
CA GLU A 153 32.15 -0.95 -8.38
C GLU A 153 32.83 -1.94 -7.44
N GLY A 154 33.70 -1.47 -6.55
CA GLY A 154 34.41 -2.28 -5.58
C GLY A 154 33.66 -2.58 -4.29
N ARG A 155 32.54 -1.89 -4.05
CA ARG A 155 31.75 -2.05 -2.83
C ARG A 155 31.01 -3.38 -2.83
N ARG A 156 31.12 -4.13 -1.75
CA ARG A 156 30.44 -5.41 -1.57
C ARG A 156 29.27 -5.35 -0.62
N GLU A 157 29.27 -4.34 0.26
CA GLU A 157 28.23 -4.14 1.27
C GLU A 157 27.93 -2.65 1.42
N GLU A 158 26.66 -2.32 1.58
CA GLU A 158 26.20 -1.00 1.98
C GLU A 158 25.06 -1.15 3.01
N THR A 159 25.12 -0.35 4.05
CA THR A 159 24.09 -0.33 5.09
C THR A 159 23.37 1.01 5.05
N TRP A 160 22.05 0.95 4.94
CA TRP A 160 21.16 2.08 4.97
C TRP A 160 20.66 2.28 6.39
N ALA A 161 20.97 3.41 7.00
CA ALA A 161 20.51 3.77 8.33
C ALA A 161 19.24 4.62 8.23
N TYR A 162 18.20 4.21 8.92
CA TYR A 162 16.95 4.91 9.10
C TYR A 162 16.81 5.28 10.57
N TRP A 163 17.37 6.45 10.96
CA TRP A 163 17.45 6.88 12.35
C TRP A 163 16.09 7.00 13.03
N ARG A 164 15.09 7.47 12.26
CA ARG A 164 13.71 7.59 12.71
C ARG A 164 13.10 6.29 13.16
N TYR A 165 13.50 5.18 12.54
CA TYR A 165 13.05 3.84 12.88
C TYR A 165 14.05 3.10 13.78
N ARG A 166 15.21 3.71 14.09
CA ARG A 166 16.34 3.04 14.74
C ARG A 166 16.65 1.70 14.08
N MET A 167 16.68 1.70 12.77
CA MET A 167 16.78 0.51 11.96
C MET A 167 17.88 0.65 10.91
N TYR A 168 18.49 -0.49 10.60
CA TYR A 168 19.49 -0.60 9.55
C TYR A 168 19.02 -1.64 8.52
N VAL A 169 19.30 -1.39 7.26
CA VAL A 169 19.08 -2.36 6.19
C VAL A 169 20.42 -2.55 5.49
N THR A 170 20.99 -3.71 5.63
CA THR A 170 22.29 -4.05 5.02
C THR A 170 22.06 -4.80 3.73
N PHE A 171 22.69 -4.32 2.66
CA PHE A 171 22.68 -4.93 1.34
C PHE A 171 24.05 -5.48 1.01
N ARG A 172 24.12 -6.71 0.49
CA ARG A 172 25.33 -7.32 -0.05
C ARG A 172 25.24 -7.51 -1.55
N ARG A 173 26.37 -7.31 -2.22
CA ARG A 173 26.49 -7.50 -3.66
C ARG A 173 26.90 -8.94 -3.95
N GLY A 174 26.03 -9.65 -4.66
CA GLY A 174 26.30 -11.01 -5.12
C GLY A 174 27.25 -11.07 -6.31
N ARG A 175 27.65 -12.28 -6.69
CA ARG A 175 28.62 -12.54 -7.77
C ARG A 175 28.21 -11.94 -9.13
N MET A 176 26.90 -11.88 -9.41
CA MET A 176 26.37 -11.32 -10.66
C MET A 176 26.08 -9.80 -10.55
N GLY A 177 26.61 -9.11 -9.55
CA GLY A 177 26.43 -7.68 -9.37
C GLY A 177 25.08 -7.25 -8.80
N ARG A 178 24.16 -8.18 -8.57
CA ARG A 178 22.88 -7.90 -7.92
C ARG A 178 23.05 -7.69 -6.42
N TRP A 179 22.32 -6.73 -5.89
CA TRP A 179 22.28 -6.45 -4.47
C TRP A 179 21.10 -7.18 -3.84
N TYR A 180 21.29 -7.74 -2.67
CA TYR A 180 20.27 -8.42 -1.88
C TYR A 180 20.38 -8.02 -0.41
N ILE A 181 19.25 -8.03 0.31
CA ILE A 181 19.20 -7.75 1.73
C ILE A 181 19.94 -8.87 2.47
N SER A 182 20.89 -8.48 3.30
CA SER A 182 21.63 -9.38 4.18
C SER A 182 21.15 -9.14 5.61
N GLU A 183 20.71 -10.21 6.26
CA GLU A 183 20.31 -10.18 7.67
C GLU A 183 19.22 -9.12 7.96
N PRO A 184 17.99 -9.28 7.42
CA PRO A 184 16.93 -8.32 7.66
C PRO A 184 16.59 -8.26 9.16
N GLU A 185 16.50 -7.04 9.69
CA GLU A 185 16.02 -6.84 11.06
C GLU A 185 14.56 -7.37 11.20
N PRO A 186 14.22 -7.97 12.35
CA PRO A 186 12.88 -8.54 12.59
C PRO A 186 11.74 -7.56 12.34
N ASP A 187 11.95 -6.29 12.65
CA ASP A 187 10.95 -5.23 12.53
C ASP A 187 10.85 -4.66 11.10
N LEU A 188 11.74 -5.02 10.17
CA LEU A 188 11.77 -4.47 8.81
C LEU A 188 10.40 -4.61 8.12
N PHE A 189 9.82 -5.79 8.12
CA PHE A 189 8.53 -6.03 7.47
C PHE A 189 7.40 -5.21 8.11
N TYR A 190 7.44 -5.02 9.42
CA TYR A 190 6.48 -4.17 10.11
C TYR A 190 6.56 -2.71 9.63
N PHE A 191 7.77 -2.15 9.50
CA PHE A 191 7.95 -0.79 9.01
C PHE A 191 7.60 -0.65 7.54
N LEU A 192 7.89 -1.64 6.71
CA LEU A 192 7.47 -1.64 5.32
C LEU A 192 5.95 -1.59 5.19
N GLU A 193 5.21 -2.38 5.96
CA GLU A 193 3.74 -2.34 5.94
C GLU A 193 3.20 -1.00 6.48
N ALA A 194 3.81 -0.45 7.53
CA ALA A 194 3.40 0.84 8.09
C ALA A 194 3.60 2.00 7.11
N ALA A 195 4.70 1.97 6.34
CA ALA A 195 5.06 3.04 5.42
C ALA A 195 4.26 3.05 4.11
N LYS A 196 3.53 1.99 3.76
CA LYS A 196 2.78 1.90 2.49
C LYS A 196 1.76 3.02 2.26
N PHE A 197 1.23 3.62 3.31
CA PHE A 197 0.26 4.71 3.24
C PHE A 197 0.87 6.10 3.47
N ASN A 198 2.07 6.16 4.06
CA ASN A 198 2.69 7.41 4.51
C ASN A 198 4.08 7.54 3.91
N LEU A 199 4.15 7.70 2.59
CA LEU A 199 5.43 7.78 1.87
C LEU A 199 6.21 9.06 2.18
N ILE A 200 5.53 10.18 2.49
CA ILE A 200 6.15 11.49 2.65
C ILE A 200 6.75 11.69 4.03
N GLU A 201 6.02 11.32 5.08
CA GLU A 201 6.46 11.49 6.47
C GLU A 201 6.35 10.19 7.26
N PRO A 202 7.25 9.25 7.06
CA PRO A 202 7.31 8.09 7.92
C PRO A 202 7.76 8.55 9.31
N GLY A 203 6.90 8.43 10.31
CA GLY A 203 7.18 8.77 11.69
C GLY A 203 8.35 7.99 12.30
N SER A 204 8.68 8.26 13.54
CA SER A 204 9.72 7.55 14.29
C SER A 204 9.31 6.08 14.58
N ARG A 205 10.29 5.26 14.99
CA ARG A 205 10.02 3.87 15.42
C ARG A 205 9.02 3.80 16.57
N GLU A 206 9.12 4.73 17.52
CA GLU A 206 8.22 4.76 18.66
C GLU A 206 6.79 5.15 18.25
N GLU A 207 6.66 6.10 17.33
CA GLU A 207 5.38 6.48 16.74
C GLU A 207 4.80 5.33 15.91
N ALA A 208 5.62 4.65 15.11
CA ALA A 208 5.18 3.48 14.37
C ALA A 208 4.65 2.36 15.30
N LYS A 209 5.28 2.16 16.46
CA LYS A 209 4.81 1.19 17.47
C LYS A 209 3.53 1.64 18.16
N ARG A 210 3.29 2.95 18.26
CA ARG A 210 2.08 3.54 18.84
C ARG A 210 0.97 3.77 17.83
N ARG A 211 1.22 3.48 16.55
CA ARG A 211 0.23 3.72 15.50
C ARG A 211 -1.13 3.11 15.86
N LEU A 212 -2.17 3.77 15.40
CA LEU A 212 -3.53 3.27 15.50
C LEU A 212 -3.60 1.85 14.93
N THR A 213 -4.20 0.93 15.66
CA THR A 213 -4.58 -0.41 15.20
C THR A 213 -5.97 -0.73 15.71
N PHE A 214 -6.74 -1.52 14.98
CA PHE A 214 -8.06 -1.92 15.40
C PHE A 214 -8.41 -3.32 14.91
N GLU A 215 -9.33 -3.97 15.61
CA GLU A 215 -10.02 -5.18 15.17
C GLU A 215 -11.37 -4.79 14.59
N ALA A 216 -11.85 -5.50 13.58
CA ALA A 216 -13.17 -5.29 13.03
C ALA A 216 -13.82 -6.61 12.68
N GLU A 217 -15.14 -6.69 12.89
CA GLU A 217 -15.97 -7.82 12.50
C GLU A 217 -17.34 -7.33 11.98
N TYR A 218 -18.01 -8.16 11.21
CA TYR A 218 -19.40 -7.96 10.81
C TYR A 218 -20.28 -8.97 11.55
N LYS A 219 -21.22 -8.47 12.33
CA LYS A 219 -22.10 -9.29 13.15
C LYS A 219 -23.49 -8.65 13.32
N ASP A 220 -24.52 -9.43 13.16
CA ASP A 220 -25.93 -9.03 13.40
C ASP A 220 -26.35 -7.74 12.70
N GLY A 221 -25.84 -7.50 11.46
CA GLY A 221 -26.16 -6.29 10.70
C GLY A 221 -25.35 -5.05 11.09
N ASN A 222 -24.29 -5.22 11.90
CA ASN A 222 -23.42 -4.15 12.33
C ASN A 222 -21.95 -4.45 11.97
N ILE A 223 -21.21 -3.43 11.63
CA ILE A 223 -19.77 -3.43 11.58
C ILE A 223 -19.30 -3.01 12.97
N LEU A 224 -18.62 -3.89 13.66
CA LEU A 224 -18.07 -3.67 14.99
C LEU A 224 -16.58 -3.36 14.86
N ILE A 225 -16.17 -2.17 15.30
CA ILE A 225 -14.77 -1.73 15.29
C ILE A 225 -14.30 -1.59 16.74
N SER A 226 -13.19 -2.22 17.07
CA SER A 226 -12.63 -2.25 18.42
C SER A 226 -11.19 -1.74 18.40
N ILE A 227 -10.96 -0.57 19.00
CA ILE A 227 -9.69 0.13 19.02
C ILE A 227 -9.12 0.12 20.43
N PRO A 228 -7.89 -0.37 20.67
CA PRO A 228 -7.24 -0.22 21.97
C PRO A 228 -7.08 1.25 22.32
N VAL A 229 -7.56 1.70 23.48
CA VAL A 229 -7.50 3.12 23.87
C VAL A 229 -6.07 3.64 23.88
N THR A 230 -5.09 2.79 24.22
CA THR A 230 -3.65 3.14 24.18
C THR A 230 -3.08 3.42 22.79
N ARG A 231 -3.88 3.23 21.74
CA ARG A 231 -3.51 3.45 20.33
C ARG A 231 -4.17 4.68 19.73
N ILE A 232 -5.01 5.37 20.49
CA ILE A 232 -5.70 6.58 20.07
C ILE A 232 -4.91 7.78 20.62
N ASN A 233 -4.66 8.78 19.78
CA ASN A 233 -4.08 10.04 20.23
C ASN A 233 -5.19 10.89 20.85
N LEU A 234 -4.89 11.44 22.01
CA LEU A 234 -5.80 12.26 22.77
C LEU A 234 -5.14 13.61 23.05
N GLU A 235 -5.91 14.67 22.90
CA GLU A 235 -5.47 16.03 23.22
C GLU A 235 -6.12 16.48 24.51
N GLY A 236 -5.34 17.09 25.41
CA GLY A 236 -5.85 17.64 26.66
C GLY A 236 -6.59 18.95 26.41
N LYS A 237 -7.85 19.04 26.81
CA LYS A 237 -8.66 20.25 26.74
C LYS A 237 -9.37 20.44 28.08
N GLU A 238 -8.93 21.47 28.84
CA GLU A 238 -9.38 21.70 30.23
C GLU A 238 -9.15 20.43 31.09
N ASP A 239 -10.22 19.87 31.67
CA ASP A 239 -10.16 18.66 32.51
C ASP A 239 -10.49 17.37 31.73
N GLN A 240 -10.53 17.43 30.40
CA GLN A 240 -10.91 16.31 29.54
C GLN A 240 -9.84 15.99 28.49
N LEU A 241 -9.84 14.74 28.06
CA LEU A 241 -9.05 14.24 26.93
C LEU A 241 -9.97 14.06 25.74
N VAL A 242 -9.70 14.78 24.66
CA VAL A 242 -10.52 14.77 23.43
C VAL A 242 -9.85 13.91 22.38
N GLY A 243 -10.64 13.14 21.65
CA GLY A 243 -10.21 12.35 20.50
C GLY A 243 -11.14 12.54 19.31
N GLU A 244 -10.59 12.43 18.10
CA GLU A 244 -11.35 12.49 16.85
C GLU A 244 -10.88 11.40 15.89
N LEU A 245 -11.82 10.56 15.46
CA LEU A 245 -11.59 9.48 14.52
C LEU A 245 -12.50 9.66 13.28
N HIS A 246 -11.92 9.54 12.10
CA HIS A 246 -12.65 9.42 10.86
C HIS A 246 -12.62 7.96 10.40
N ILE A 247 -13.80 7.41 10.13
CA ILE A 247 -13.98 6.02 9.74
C ILE A 247 -14.56 6.01 8.34
N GLU A 248 -13.85 5.43 7.41
CA GLU A 248 -14.30 5.19 6.05
C GLU A 248 -14.47 3.69 5.83
N VAL A 249 -15.60 3.31 5.26
CA VAL A 249 -15.88 1.92 4.87
C VAL A 249 -16.20 1.87 3.39
N ASN A 250 -15.35 1.18 2.64
CA ASN A 250 -15.59 0.83 1.25
C ASN A 250 -16.15 -0.59 1.19
N VAL A 251 -17.26 -0.76 0.48
CA VAL A 251 -17.98 -2.03 0.41
C VAL A 251 -17.83 -2.63 -0.98
N TYR A 252 -17.36 -3.86 -1.02
CA TYR A 252 -17.26 -4.65 -2.24
C TYR A 252 -18.17 -5.89 -2.15
N ASN A 253 -18.88 -6.18 -3.23
CA ASN A 253 -19.61 -7.43 -3.40
C ASN A 253 -19.04 -8.15 -4.63
N ASN A 254 -18.57 -9.39 -4.45
CA ASN A 254 -17.91 -10.17 -5.50
C ASN A 254 -16.80 -9.35 -6.23
N HIS A 255 -15.99 -8.61 -5.46
CA HIS A 255 -14.87 -7.75 -5.88
C HIS A 255 -15.26 -6.43 -6.58
N ILE A 256 -16.55 -6.17 -6.79
CA ILE A 256 -17.05 -4.90 -7.35
C ILE A 256 -17.40 -3.97 -6.20
N LYS A 257 -16.94 -2.72 -6.24
CA LYS A 257 -17.31 -1.71 -5.26
C LYS A 257 -18.80 -1.37 -5.41
N VAL A 258 -19.55 -1.58 -4.34
CA VAL A 258 -21.01 -1.36 -4.32
C VAL A 258 -21.42 -0.24 -3.37
N GLY A 259 -20.50 0.30 -2.58
CA GLY A 259 -20.80 1.39 -1.68
C GLY A 259 -19.57 1.95 -0.97
N ARG A 260 -19.77 3.16 -0.43
CA ARG A 260 -18.82 3.84 0.44
C ARG A 260 -19.59 4.70 1.42
N PHE A 261 -19.19 4.72 2.67
CA PHE A 261 -19.68 5.68 3.64
C PHE A 261 -18.58 6.11 4.62
N VAL A 262 -18.74 7.31 5.17
CA VAL A 262 -17.79 7.91 6.11
C VAL A 262 -18.54 8.30 7.38
N ARG A 263 -17.90 8.14 8.53
CA ARG A 263 -18.41 8.57 9.83
C ARG A 263 -17.28 9.22 10.62
N ALA A 264 -17.54 10.40 11.15
CA ALA A 264 -16.70 11.04 12.15
C ALA A 264 -17.18 10.64 13.55
N LYS A 265 -16.25 10.41 14.47
CA LYS A 265 -16.49 10.13 15.88
C LYS A 265 -15.57 11.01 16.71
N SER A 266 -16.14 12.02 17.34
CA SER A 266 -15.48 12.81 18.39
C SER A 266 -15.95 12.29 19.75
N PHE A 267 -15.06 12.27 20.71
CA PHE A 267 -15.34 11.82 22.07
C PHE A 267 -14.46 12.57 23.07
N GLU A 268 -14.99 12.69 24.26
CA GLU A 268 -14.36 13.37 25.40
C GLU A 268 -14.36 12.40 26.58
N TRP A 269 -13.19 12.22 27.20
CA TRP A 269 -13.01 11.33 28.35
C TRP A 269 -12.24 12.01 29.46
N THR A 270 -12.54 11.64 30.70
CA THR A 270 -11.65 11.98 31.82
C THR A 270 -10.44 11.02 31.85
N GLU A 271 -9.37 11.40 32.55
CA GLU A 271 -8.21 10.51 32.73
C GLU A 271 -8.59 9.18 33.35
N GLU A 272 -9.52 9.18 34.32
CA GLU A 272 -10.04 7.94 34.94
C GLU A 272 -10.71 7.02 33.91
N GLN A 273 -11.55 7.59 33.04
CA GLN A 273 -12.21 6.84 31.97
C GLN A 273 -11.22 6.23 30.97
N VAL A 274 -10.15 6.95 30.65
CA VAL A 274 -9.08 6.43 29.77
C VAL A 274 -8.35 5.25 30.42
N LEU A 275 -8.06 5.35 31.74
CA LEU A 275 -7.37 4.28 32.47
C LEU A 275 -8.24 3.02 32.63
N GLU A 276 -9.55 3.18 32.79
CA GLU A 276 -10.49 2.07 32.92
C GLU A 276 -10.81 1.40 31.58
N LYS A 277 -10.94 2.18 30.50
CA LYS A 277 -11.28 1.69 29.18
C LYS A 277 -10.09 1.00 28.50
N LYS A 278 -10.21 -0.30 28.29
CA LYS A 278 -9.20 -1.04 27.51
C LYS A 278 -9.35 -0.86 26.01
N LYS A 279 -10.61 -0.81 25.53
CA LYS A 279 -10.96 -0.70 24.12
C LYS A 279 -12.09 0.30 23.91
N PHE A 280 -12.00 1.07 22.83
CA PHE A 280 -13.08 1.91 22.33
C PHE A 280 -13.83 1.12 21.26
N GLN A 281 -15.14 0.94 21.45
CA GLN A 281 -16.00 0.21 20.53
C GLN A 281 -16.87 1.16 19.73
N ILE A 282 -16.94 0.92 18.43
CA ILE A 282 -17.75 1.69 17.48
C ILE A 282 -18.60 0.70 16.71
N GLU A 283 -19.91 0.94 16.70
CA GLU A 283 -20.87 0.16 15.95
C GLU A 283 -21.41 0.99 14.79
N LEU A 284 -21.34 0.44 13.58
CA LEU A 284 -21.84 1.06 12.36
C LEU A 284 -22.87 0.14 11.72
N PRO A 285 -24.16 0.52 11.70
CA PRO A 285 -25.20 -0.27 11.04
C PRO A 285 -24.90 -0.43 9.55
N TYR A 286 -24.93 -1.65 9.07
CA TYR A 286 -24.79 -1.95 7.66
C TYR A 286 -25.61 -3.18 7.29
N HIS A 287 -26.55 -3.01 6.37
CA HIS A 287 -27.42 -4.09 5.89
C HIS A 287 -27.22 -4.27 4.39
N PRO A 288 -26.49 -5.32 3.95
CA PRO A 288 -26.32 -5.56 2.54
C PRO A 288 -27.67 -5.82 1.84
N GLU A 289 -27.88 -5.24 0.68
CA GLU A 289 -29.13 -5.43 -0.08
C GLU A 289 -29.13 -6.74 -0.88
N GLN A 290 -28.00 -7.08 -1.47
CA GLN A 290 -27.86 -8.23 -2.38
C GLN A 290 -27.17 -9.41 -1.71
N LYS A 291 -27.41 -10.61 -2.21
CA LYS A 291 -26.62 -11.79 -1.85
C LYS A 291 -25.24 -11.71 -2.49
N GLY A 292 -24.21 -12.24 -1.81
CA GLY A 292 -22.88 -12.28 -2.36
C GLY A 292 -21.78 -12.44 -1.33
N ARG A 293 -20.54 -12.39 -1.81
CA ARG A 293 -19.34 -12.37 -0.96
C ARG A 293 -18.92 -10.92 -0.75
N TYR A 294 -19.04 -10.46 0.47
CA TYR A 294 -18.72 -9.10 0.83
C TYR A 294 -17.30 -9.00 1.37
N LEU A 295 -16.62 -7.92 0.97
CA LEU A 295 -15.41 -7.42 1.57
C LEU A 295 -15.68 -5.98 2.02
N LEU A 296 -15.54 -5.73 3.31
CA LEU A 296 -15.51 -4.39 3.87
C LEU A 296 -14.05 -3.97 4.01
N ASP A 297 -13.68 -2.89 3.38
CA ASP A 297 -12.40 -2.25 3.49
C ASP A 297 -12.59 -1.05 4.42
N ILE A 298 -12.10 -1.18 5.64
CA ILE A 298 -12.32 -0.26 6.74
C ILE A 298 -11.03 0.52 6.98
N ILE A 299 -11.11 1.83 6.84
CA ILE A 299 -10.01 2.75 7.11
C ILE A 299 -10.41 3.60 8.31
N VAL A 300 -9.59 3.62 9.34
CA VAL A 300 -9.73 4.52 10.47
C VAL A 300 -8.57 5.49 10.46
N GLU A 301 -8.88 6.77 10.49
CA GLU A 301 -7.93 7.85 10.58
C GLU A 301 -8.07 8.53 11.95
N ASP A 302 -6.97 8.63 12.68
CA ASP A 302 -6.86 9.41 13.90
C ASP A 302 -6.42 10.82 13.53
N LYS A 303 -7.32 11.79 13.67
CA LYS A 303 -7.09 13.18 13.25
C LYS A 303 -6.06 13.92 14.10
N LEU A 304 -5.74 13.40 15.28
CA LEU A 304 -4.76 13.97 16.20
C LEU A 304 -3.38 13.28 16.07
N ALA A 305 -3.27 12.26 15.24
CA ALA A 305 -2.01 11.56 15.03
C ALA A 305 -1.08 12.39 14.13
N ILE A 306 0.14 12.65 14.61
CA ILE A 306 1.19 13.33 13.83
C ILE A 306 1.81 12.39 12.81
N ALA A 307 1.94 11.11 13.17
CA ALA A 307 2.52 10.10 12.29
C ALA A 307 1.62 8.86 12.19
N PHE A 308 1.57 8.27 11.00
CA PHE A 308 0.74 7.09 10.70
C PHE A 308 -0.75 7.27 11.10
N PRO A 309 -1.41 8.34 10.65
CA PRO A 309 -2.76 8.67 11.09
C PRO A 309 -3.79 7.63 10.65
N LYS A 310 -3.53 6.93 9.56
CA LYS A 310 -4.47 5.97 8.95
C LYS A 310 -4.07 4.53 9.22
N TYR A 311 -5.04 3.72 9.58
CA TYR A 311 -4.90 2.27 9.65
C TYR A 311 -6.05 1.59 8.93
N ARG A 312 -5.77 0.47 8.28
CA ARG A 312 -6.71 -0.25 7.42
C ARG A 312 -6.89 -1.68 7.86
N ASN A 313 -8.13 -2.15 7.87
CA ASN A 313 -8.46 -3.54 8.14
C ASN A 313 -9.58 -4.01 7.21
N TYR A 314 -9.70 -5.31 7.06
CA TYR A 314 -10.64 -5.92 6.13
C TYR A 314 -11.52 -6.95 6.83
N VAL A 315 -12.82 -6.90 6.53
CA VAL A 315 -13.79 -7.89 7.03
C VAL A 315 -14.44 -8.59 5.85
N ARG A 316 -14.48 -9.91 5.89
CA ARG A 316 -15.16 -10.72 4.86
C ARG A 316 -16.34 -11.44 5.46
N PHE A 317 -17.45 -11.43 4.74
CA PHE A 317 -18.64 -12.20 5.10
C PHE A 317 -19.47 -12.58 3.86
N VAL A 318 -20.43 -13.46 4.06
CA VAL A 318 -21.37 -13.90 3.00
C VAL A 318 -22.79 -13.57 3.46
N LYS A 319 -23.58 -12.96 2.56
CA LYS A 319 -25.01 -12.76 2.74
C LYS A 319 -25.81 -13.80 1.96
#